data_c62c84824257a1d6355ed5b45db6f055
#
_entry.id   c62c84824257a1d6355ed5b45db6f055
#
_cell.length_a   1.000
_cell.length_b   1.000
_cell.length_c   1.000
_cell.angle_alpha   90.00
_cell.angle_beta   90.00
_cell.angle_gamma   90.00
#
_symmetry.space_group_name_H-M   'P 1'
#
loop_
_entity.id
_entity.type
_entity.pdbx_description
1 polymer ?
#
loop_
_entity_poly.entity_id
_entity_poly.type
_entity_poly.pdbx_seq_one_letter_code
_entity_poly.pdbx_strand_id
1 'polypeptide(L)'
;MKVVILAGGYGTRISEESKFKPKPMIEIGGMPILWHIMKEYSYYGFNDFVICAGYKQHMIKEWFADYFLHTSDVTFDFTQGNKMIVHDQHAEPWRVAVVDTGLNTMTGGRIKRVQKYIGNETFMMTYGDGVCDVNIAELVKFHKQHGKLATLTAVVQEQQKGVLDIGQDNTVQAFREKSINDGAIINAGYMVLEPEVFDTISGDDTIFEQTPLRELAAKGQLMSYVHRGFWQCMDTEREKSMLEKMWASGRAPWEVWNQQ
;
A
#
# COMPACT_ATOMS: atom_id res chain seq x y z
N MET A 1 -6.76 0.23 -15.74
CA MET A 1 -6.22 1.18 -14.72
C MET A 1 -5.10 0.45 -13.98
N LYS A 2 -3.91 1.05 -13.88
CA LYS A 2 -2.74 0.48 -13.22
C LYS A 2 -2.71 0.85 -11.73
N VAL A 3 -2.08 0.00 -10.93
CA VAL A 3 -1.87 0.22 -9.49
C VAL A 3 -0.38 0.46 -9.24
N VAL A 4 -0.03 1.64 -8.77
CA VAL A 4 1.33 2.00 -8.35
C VAL A 4 1.49 1.69 -6.87
N ILE A 5 2.49 0.88 -6.52
CA ILE A 5 2.77 0.52 -5.12
C ILE A 5 4.14 1.08 -4.71
N LEU A 6 4.16 1.95 -3.71
CA LEU A 6 5.39 2.53 -3.17
C LEU A 6 6.09 1.52 -2.23
N ALA A 7 7.17 0.93 -2.70
CA ALA A 7 7.89 -0.17 -2.05
C ALA A 7 9.41 0.08 -1.88
N GLY A 8 9.87 1.33 -2.00
CA GLY A 8 11.30 1.64 -2.08
C GLY A 8 11.95 2.18 -0.80
N GLY A 9 11.20 2.35 0.28
CA GLY A 9 11.68 2.91 1.54
C GLY A 9 12.54 1.95 2.37
N TYR A 10 13.33 2.50 3.30
CA TYR A 10 14.22 1.72 4.19
C TYR A 10 13.50 0.91 5.28
N GLY A 11 12.28 1.27 5.67
CA GLY A 11 11.53 0.58 6.72
C GLY A 11 12.12 0.71 8.13
N THR A 12 12.75 1.83 8.45
CA THR A 12 13.55 2.03 9.68
C THR A 12 12.77 1.84 10.99
N ARG A 13 11.44 2.02 10.97
CA ARG A 13 10.58 1.86 12.17
C ARG A 13 10.35 0.39 12.57
N ILE A 14 10.52 -0.55 11.66
CA ILE A 14 10.47 -2.01 11.88
C ILE A 14 11.87 -2.60 11.63
N SER A 15 12.88 -2.07 12.29
CA SER A 15 14.29 -2.29 12.00
C SER A 15 14.76 -3.74 12.16
N GLU A 16 14.15 -4.53 13.01
CA GLU A 16 14.52 -5.93 13.23
C GLU A 16 14.30 -6.77 11.97
N GLU A 17 13.16 -6.61 11.30
CA GLU A 17 12.82 -7.29 10.06
C GLU A 17 13.45 -6.61 8.82
N SER A 18 13.42 -5.28 8.78
CA SER A 18 13.87 -4.52 7.59
C SER A 18 15.40 -4.58 7.37
N LYS A 19 16.18 -5.03 8.36
CA LYS A 19 17.59 -5.37 8.17
C LYS A 19 17.79 -6.53 7.18
N PHE A 20 16.84 -7.45 7.11
CA PHE A 20 16.95 -8.66 6.29
C PHE A 20 16.17 -8.55 4.99
N LYS A 21 14.97 -8.00 4.98
CA LYS A 21 14.12 -7.87 3.79
C LYS A 21 13.46 -6.47 3.71
N PRO A 22 13.12 -5.95 2.52
CA PRO A 22 12.43 -4.67 2.42
C PRO A 22 11.03 -4.80 3.03
N LYS A 23 10.52 -3.74 3.64
CA LYS A 23 9.25 -3.73 4.38
C LYS A 23 8.07 -4.39 3.65
N PRO A 24 7.85 -4.14 2.33
CA PRO A 24 6.78 -4.81 1.57
C PRO A 24 6.92 -6.33 1.45
N MET A 25 8.11 -6.89 1.75
CA MET A 25 8.39 -8.33 1.75
C MET A 25 8.34 -8.96 3.15
N ILE A 26 7.97 -8.20 4.18
CA ILE A 26 7.69 -8.76 5.50
C ILE A 26 6.38 -9.54 5.42
N GLU A 27 6.40 -10.75 5.96
CA GLU A 27 5.31 -11.72 5.81
C GLU A 27 4.22 -11.55 6.87
N ILE A 28 2.99 -11.83 6.46
CA ILE A 28 1.82 -12.05 7.29
C ILE A 28 1.21 -13.37 6.82
N GLY A 29 1.10 -14.35 7.70
CA GLY A 29 0.58 -15.66 7.34
C GLY A 29 1.43 -16.37 6.27
N GLY A 30 2.74 -16.15 6.24
CA GLY A 30 3.67 -16.75 5.27
C GLY A 30 3.68 -16.09 3.89
N MET A 31 2.92 -15.01 3.68
CA MET A 31 2.91 -14.25 2.43
C MET A 31 3.33 -12.80 2.67
N PRO A 32 4.14 -12.18 1.77
CA PRO A 32 4.53 -10.78 1.91
C PRO A 32 3.32 -9.84 2.01
N ILE A 33 3.39 -8.78 2.83
CA ILE A 33 2.30 -7.79 2.90
C ILE A 33 1.99 -7.19 1.52
N LEU A 34 2.97 -7.09 0.65
CA LEU A 34 2.81 -6.70 -0.75
C LEU A 34 1.82 -7.61 -1.49
N TRP A 35 1.89 -8.94 -1.25
CA TRP A 35 0.95 -9.90 -1.83
C TRP A 35 -0.48 -9.66 -1.35
N HIS A 36 -0.69 -9.41 -0.05
CA HIS A 36 -2.01 -9.09 0.50
C HIS A 36 -2.62 -7.85 -0.15
N ILE A 37 -1.83 -6.79 -0.30
CA ILE A 37 -2.25 -5.56 -0.97
C ILE A 37 -2.64 -5.86 -2.44
N MET A 38 -1.83 -6.62 -3.15
CA MET A 38 -2.11 -6.98 -4.55
C MET A 38 -3.35 -7.86 -4.68
N LYS A 39 -3.60 -8.78 -3.75
CA LYS A 39 -4.81 -9.61 -3.70
C LYS A 39 -6.07 -8.77 -3.51
N GLU A 40 -6.00 -7.76 -2.64
CA GLU A 40 -7.11 -6.82 -2.41
C GLU A 40 -7.48 -6.08 -3.71
N TYR A 41 -6.51 -5.49 -4.42
CA TYR A 41 -6.76 -4.85 -5.71
C TYR A 41 -7.25 -5.84 -6.78
N SER A 42 -6.68 -7.04 -6.81
CA SER A 42 -7.03 -8.11 -7.75
C SER A 42 -8.47 -8.57 -7.59
N TYR A 43 -8.98 -8.64 -6.35
CA TYR A 43 -10.38 -8.96 -6.07
C TYR A 43 -11.36 -8.03 -6.78
N TYR A 44 -11.01 -6.75 -6.92
CA TYR A 44 -11.79 -5.76 -7.67
C TYR A 44 -11.42 -5.68 -9.16
N GLY A 45 -10.64 -6.63 -9.69
CA GLY A 45 -10.29 -6.74 -11.10
C GLY A 45 -9.09 -5.90 -11.55
N PHE A 46 -8.31 -5.34 -10.62
CA PHE A 46 -7.11 -4.55 -10.94
C PHE A 46 -5.85 -5.42 -10.81
N ASN A 47 -5.34 -5.88 -11.95
CA ASN A 47 -4.26 -6.89 -12.05
C ASN A 47 -2.97 -6.35 -12.71
N ASP A 48 -2.87 -5.05 -13.01
CA ASP A 48 -1.68 -4.43 -13.63
C ASP A 48 -0.96 -3.53 -12.61
N PHE A 49 0.17 -4.02 -12.10
CA PHE A 49 0.90 -3.41 -11.00
C PHE A 49 2.23 -2.81 -11.45
N VAL A 50 2.54 -1.62 -10.91
CA VAL A 50 3.84 -0.96 -11.07
C VAL A 50 4.43 -0.73 -9.67
N ILE A 51 5.41 -1.53 -9.30
CA ILE A 51 6.04 -1.50 -7.98
C ILE A 51 7.25 -0.55 -8.03
N CYS A 52 7.18 0.55 -7.28
CA CYS A 52 8.28 1.50 -7.12
C CYS A 52 9.28 0.96 -6.11
N ALA A 53 10.24 0.17 -6.56
CA ALA A 53 11.24 -0.47 -5.72
C ALA A 53 12.46 0.45 -5.48
N GLY A 54 13.23 0.16 -4.44
CA GLY A 54 14.44 0.89 -4.05
C GLY A 54 15.31 0.05 -3.13
N TYR A 55 15.18 0.22 -1.81
CA TYR A 55 15.92 -0.57 -0.84
C TYR A 55 15.67 -2.07 -1.02
N LYS A 56 16.75 -2.84 -1.15
CA LYS A 56 16.73 -4.30 -1.36
C LYS A 56 15.76 -4.77 -2.46
N GLN A 57 15.64 -4.00 -3.53
CA GLN A 57 14.73 -4.27 -4.65
C GLN A 57 14.91 -5.66 -5.29
N HIS A 58 16.11 -6.25 -5.22
CA HIS A 58 16.39 -7.57 -5.77
C HIS A 58 15.47 -8.64 -5.14
N MET A 59 15.18 -8.56 -3.85
CA MET A 59 14.32 -9.52 -3.16
C MET A 59 12.88 -9.49 -3.67
N ILE A 60 12.37 -8.30 -4.03
CA ILE A 60 11.04 -8.17 -4.67
C ILE A 60 11.06 -8.83 -6.05
N LYS A 61 12.12 -8.60 -6.84
CA LYS A 61 12.27 -9.18 -8.18
C LYS A 61 12.42 -10.70 -8.14
N GLU A 62 13.25 -11.21 -7.23
CA GLU A 62 13.43 -12.65 -7.00
C GLU A 62 12.12 -13.32 -6.63
N TRP A 63 11.36 -12.75 -5.69
CA TRP A 63 10.07 -13.28 -5.29
C TRP A 63 9.10 -13.43 -6.46
N PHE A 64 8.99 -12.42 -7.33
CA PHE A 64 8.13 -12.50 -8.53
C PHE A 64 8.68 -13.45 -9.61
N ALA A 65 10.01 -13.57 -9.74
CA ALA A 65 10.62 -14.49 -10.68
C ALA A 65 10.27 -15.96 -10.38
N ASP A 66 10.15 -16.31 -9.10
CA ASP A 66 9.88 -17.66 -8.62
C ASP A 66 8.42 -17.87 -8.19
N TYR A 67 7.59 -16.84 -8.20
CA TYR A 67 6.23 -16.87 -7.66
C TYR A 67 5.38 -18.00 -8.24
N PHE A 68 5.41 -18.18 -9.56
CA PHE A 68 4.63 -19.22 -10.23
C PHE A 68 5.10 -20.64 -9.87
N LEU A 69 6.37 -20.80 -9.51
CA LEU A 69 6.88 -22.11 -9.07
C LEU A 69 6.33 -22.52 -7.69
N HIS A 70 6.15 -21.53 -6.80
CA HIS A 70 5.66 -21.77 -5.45
C HIS A 70 4.14 -21.97 -5.39
N THR A 71 3.43 -21.59 -6.46
CA THR A 71 1.96 -21.70 -6.55
C THR A 71 1.50 -22.80 -7.52
N SER A 72 2.42 -23.60 -8.04
CA SER A 72 2.15 -24.64 -9.04
C SER A 72 2.81 -25.97 -8.68
N ASP A 73 2.24 -27.06 -9.16
CA ASP A 73 2.92 -28.35 -9.18
C ASP A 73 3.97 -28.39 -10.28
N VAL A 74 5.20 -28.78 -9.95
CA VAL A 74 6.33 -28.74 -10.89
C VAL A 74 7.09 -30.05 -10.89
N THR A 75 7.37 -30.57 -12.10
CA THR A 75 8.32 -31.67 -12.30
C THR A 75 9.65 -31.12 -12.80
N PHE A 76 10.72 -31.40 -12.10
CA PHE A 76 12.09 -31.14 -12.55
C PHE A 76 12.70 -32.44 -13.07
N ASP A 77 12.93 -32.55 -14.38
CA ASP A 77 13.53 -33.69 -15.00
C ASP A 77 15.02 -33.45 -15.31
N PHE A 78 15.86 -33.92 -14.40
CA PHE A 78 17.32 -33.85 -14.56
C PHE A 78 17.91 -34.89 -15.49
N THR A 79 17.11 -35.88 -15.94
CA THR A 79 17.56 -36.92 -16.87
C THR A 79 17.52 -36.44 -18.33
N GLN A 80 16.74 -35.40 -18.62
CA GLN A 80 16.55 -34.84 -19.97
C GLN A 80 17.02 -33.36 -20.08
N GLY A 81 18.19 -33.06 -19.55
CA GLY A 81 18.79 -31.72 -19.70
C GLY A 81 18.15 -30.63 -18.88
N ASN A 82 17.76 -30.92 -17.62
CA ASN A 82 17.17 -29.99 -16.66
C ASN A 82 15.84 -29.37 -17.15
N LYS A 83 14.98 -30.19 -17.72
CA LYS A 83 13.65 -29.76 -18.18
C LYS A 83 12.73 -29.51 -16.98
N MET A 84 12.04 -28.38 -17.01
CA MET A 84 10.99 -28.04 -16.03
C MET A 84 9.62 -28.14 -16.72
N ILE A 85 8.68 -28.81 -16.06
CA ILE A 85 7.29 -28.94 -16.51
C ILE A 85 6.41 -28.41 -15.38
N VAL A 86 5.67 -27.35 -15.65
CA VAL A 86 4.72 -26.75 -14.72
C VAL A 86 3.35 -27.40 -14.95
N HIS A 87 2.76 -27.95 -13.90
CA HIS A 87 1.42 -28.51 -13.89
C HIS A 87 0.52 -27.57 -13.08
N ASP A 88 -0.78 -27.54 -13.36
CA ASP A 88 -1.81 -26.85 -12.58
C ASP A 88 -1.37 -25.49 -12.03
N GLN A 89 -1.21 -24.52 -12.92
CA GLN A 89 -0.76 -23.17 -12.55
C GLN A 89 -1.88 -22.43 -11.80
N HIS A 90 -1.61 -22.08 -10.54
CA HIS A 90 -2.53 -21.35 -9.67
C HIS A 90 -2.08 -19.90 -9.37
N ALA A 91 -1.09 -19.39 -10.10
CA ALA A 91 -0.67 -18.00 -9.94
C ALA A 91 -1.79 -17.04 -10.38
N GLU A 92 -1.93 -15.94 -9.65
CA GLU A 92 -2.87 -14.89 -10.00
C GLU A 92 -2.54 -14.27 -11.36
N PRO A 93 -3.55 -13.77 -12.10
CA PRO A 93 -3.37 -13.23 -13.46
C PRO A 93 -2.73 -11.83 -13.43
N TRP A 94 -1.67 -11.66 -12.66
CA TRP A 94 -1.02 -10.37 -12.47
C TRP A 94 -0.04 -10.04 -13.59
N ARG A 95 -0.03 -8.79 -13.97
CA ARG A 95 1.05 -8.17 -14.73
C ARG A 95 1.82 -7.24 -13.81
N VAL A 96 3.10 -7.51 -13.58
CA VAL A 96 3.90 -6.80 -12.58
C VAL A 96 5.15 -6.20 -13.20
N ALA A 97 5.31 -4.89 -13.08
CA ALA A 97 6.54 -4.18 -13.38
C ALA A 97 7.22 -3.76 -12.08
N VAL A 98 8.38 -4.33 -11.75
CA VAL A 98 9.20 -3.91 -10.61
C VAL A 98 10.26 -2.93 -11.11
N VAL A 99 10.07 -1.65 -10.79
CA VAL A 99 10.87 -0.55 -11.32
C VAL A 99 11.85 -0.05 -10.27
N ASP A 100 13.13 0.03 -10.61
CA ASP A 100 14.12 0.72 -9.78
C ASP A 100 13.84 2.23 -9.80
N THR A 101 13.33 2.75 -8.71
CA THR A 101 13.04 4.17 -8.54
C THR A 101 14.12 4.91 -7.72
N GLY A 102 15.26 4.26 -7.49
CA GLY A 102 16.38 4.83 -6.74
C GLY A 102 16.25 4.61 -5.23
N LEU A 103 17.40 4.63 -4.55
CA LEU A 103 17.49 4.36 -3.12
C LEU A 103 17.00 5.54 -2.27
N ASN A 104 17.44 6.76 -2.63
CA ASN A 104 17.20 7.98 -1.85
C ASN A 104 16.03 8.83 -2.41
N THR A 105 15.33 8.35 -3.42
CA THR A 105 14.20 9.06 -4.04
C THR A 105 13.01 9.11 -3.08
N MET A 106 12.40 10.28 -2.94
CA MET A 106 11.21 10.49 -2.12
C MET A 106 9.94 10.00 -2.81
N THR A 107 8.82 9.98 -2.10
CA THR A 107 7.54 9.39 -2.56
C THR A 107 7.07 9.99 -3.88
N GLY A 108 7.06 11.30 -4.04
CA GLY A 108 6.73 11.98 -5.29
C GLY A 108 7.69 11.63 -6.43
N GLY A 109 9.00 11.68 -6.15
CA GLY A 109 10.02 11.31 -7.13
C GLY A 109 9.84 9.88 -7.65
N ARG A 110 9.48 8.91 -6.79
CA ARG A 110 9.19 7.53 -7.21
C ARG A 110 8.00 7.46 -8.14
N ILE A 111 6.92 8.18 -7.82
CA ILE A 111 5.73 8.28 -8.67
C ILE A 111 6.12 8.88 -10.03
N LYS A 112 6.92 9.96 -10.06
CA LYS A 112 7.38 10.59 -11.31
C LYS A 112 8.20 9.65 -12.19
N ARG A 113 9.09 8.86 -11.60
CA ARG A 113 9.96 7.91 -12.33
C ARG A 113 9.19 6.78 -13.02
N VAL A 114 7.98 6.46 -12.54
CA VAL A 114 7.13 5.42 -13.15
C VAL A 114 6.11 5.98 -14.14
N GLN A 115 6.08 7.28 -14.39
CA GLN A 115 5.14 7.92 -15.34
C GLN A 115 5.11 7.23 -16.71
N LYS A 116 6.28 6.84 -17.25
CA LYS A 116 6.38 6.13 -18.53
C LYS A 116 5.70 4.76 -18.57
N TYR A 117 5.52 4.11 -17.40
CA TYR A 117 4.82 2.83 -17.30
C TYR A 117 3.31 3.03 -17.15
N ILE A 118 2.88 4.19 -16.64
CA ILE A 118 1.47 4.53 -16.42
C ILE A 118 0.87 5.09 -17.70
N GLY A 119 1.61 5.94 -18.41
CA GLY A 119 1.12 6.67 -19.57
C GLY A 119 0.27 7.87 -19.15
N ASN A 120 -0.75 8.15 -19.94
CA ASN A 120 -1.66 9.30 -19.75
C ASN A 120 -3.06 8.81 -19.35
N GLU A 121 -3.11 7.91 -18.37
CA GLU A 121 -4.35 7.30 -17.89
C GLU A 121 -4.53 7.52 -16.40
N THR A 122 -5.76 7.59 -15.92
CA THR A 122 -6.09 7.53 -14.50
C THR A 122 -5.45 6.26 -13.88
N PHE A 123 -4.81 6.38 -12.74
CA PHE A 123 -4.14 5.30 -12.06
C PHE A 123 -4.43 5.30 -10.56
N MET A 124 -4.18 4.17 -9.92
CA MET A 124 -4.25 4.05 -8.47
C MET A 124 -2.86 4.06 -7.86
N MET A 125 -2.74 4.55 -6.64
CA MET A 125 -1.51 4.53 -5.87
C MET A 125 -1.78 4.09 -4.44
N THR A 126 -0.88 3.25 -3.91
CA THR A 126 -0.90 2.86 -2.50
C THR A 126 0.51 2.70 -1.94
N TYR A 127 0.63 2.73 -0.62
CA TYR A 127 1.86 2.34 0.06
C TYR A 127 1.98 0.83 0.16
N GLY A 128 3.21 0.31 0.17
CA GLY A 128 3.49 -1.13 0.20
C GLY A 128 3.55 -1.73 1.61
N ASP A 129 2.87 -1.13 2.59
CA ASP A 129 3.00 -1.49 4.00
C ASP A 129 1.71 -1.41 4.82
N GLY A 130 0.57 -1.19 4.16
CA GLY A 130 -0.72 -1.10 4.81
C GLY A 130 -1.80 -1.90 4.09
N VAL A 131 -2.67 -2.56 4.85
CA VAL A 131 -3.83 -3.33 4.40
C VAL A 131 -5.13 -2.67 4.84
N CYS A 132 -6.19 -2.84 4.03
CA CYS A 132 -7.48 -2.17 4.22
C CYS A 132 -8.60 -3.06 3.68
N ASP A 133 -9.83 -2.88 4.17
CA ASP A 133 -11.02 -3.50 3.58
C ASP A 133 -11.85 -2.52 2.73
N VAL A 134 -11.19 -1.45 2.24
CA VAL A 134 -11.85 -0.44 1.41
C VAL A 134 -12.37 -1.03 0.10
N ASN A 135 -13.62 -0.71 -0.24
CA ASN A 135 -14.16 -1.08 -1.54
C ASN A 135 -13.53 -0.24 -2.65
N ILE A 136 -12.51 -0.80 -3.32
CA ILE A 136 -11.74 -0.12 -4.36
C ILE A 136 -12.60 0.24 -5.57
N ALA A 137 -13.60 -0.57 -5.90
CA ALA A 137 -14.53 -0.27 -7.00
C ALA A 137 -15.36 0.99 -6.71
N GLU A 138 -15.87 1.13 -5.48
CA GLU A 138 -16.61 2.33 -5.06
C GLU A 138 -15.68 3.55 -4.92
N LEU A 139 -14.43 3.38 -4.49
CA LEU A 139 -13.42 4.44 -4.47
C LEU A 139 -13.17 4.99 -5.89
N VAL A 140 -12.98 4.11 -6.88
CA VAL A 140 -12.80 4.49 -8.29
C VAL A 140 -14.05 5.16 -8.84
N LYS A 141 -15.23 4.65 -8.53
CA LYS A 141 -16.52 5.25 -8.94
C LYS A 141 -16.68 6.65 -8.35
N PHE A 142 -16.39 6.84 -7.07
CA PHE A 142 -16.43 8.15 -6.41
C PHE A 142 -15.48 9.14 -7.10
N HIS A 143 -14.23 8.70 -7.40
CA HIS A 143 -13.27 9.52 -8.12
C HIS A 143 -13.79 10.00 -9.47
N LYS A 144 -14.34 9.10 -10.28
CA LYS A 144 -14.91 9.43 -11.60
C LYS A 144 -16.10 10.39 -11.51
N GLN A 145 -16.91 10.31 -10.45
CA GLN A 145 -18.09 11.14 -10.27
C GLN A 145 -17.76 12.60 -10.01
N HIS A 146 -16.74 12.91 -9.23
CA HIS A 146 -16.40 14.30 -8.90
C HIS A 146 -15.48 14.97 -9.93
N GLY A 147 -14.76 14.20 -10.78
CA GLY A 147 -13.93 14.74 -11.87
C GLY A 147 -12.77 15.63 -11.42
N LYS A 148 -12.25 15.43 -10.19
CA LYS A 148 -11.07 16.12 -9.68
C LYS A 148 -9.81 15.30 -9.91
N LEU A 149 -8.63 15.93 -9.78
CA LEU A 149 -7.35 15.29 -10.10
C LEU A 149 -6.92 14.19 -9.13
N ALA A 150 -7.38 14.22 -7.88
CA ALA A 150 -6.96 13.25 -6.88
C ALA A 150 -8.09 12.91 -5.90
N THR A 151 -8.17 11.65 -5.53
CA THR A 151 -8.94 11.14 -4.40
C THR A 151 -8.01 10.38 -3.46
N LEU A 152 -8.05 10.69 -2.18
CA LEU A 152 -7.43 9.88 -1.15
C LEU A 152 -8.47 9.20 -0.26
N THR A 153 -8.17 8.01 0.22
CA THR A 153 -8.97 7.35 1.26
C THR A 153 -8.58 7.89 2.62
N ALA A 154 -9.57 8.38 3.35
CA ALA A 154 -9.41 8.88 4.71
C ALA A 154 -10.00 7.90 5.72
N VAL A 155 -9.27 7.62 6.79
CA VAL A 155 -9.71 6.78 7.91
C VAL A 155 -9.63 7.55 9.22
N VAL A 156 -10.48 7.18 10.18
CA VAL A 156 -10.40 7.71 11.54
C VAL A 156 -9.40 6.84 12.32
N GLN A 157 -8.25 7.38 12.63
CA GLN A 157 -7.28 6.72 13.49
C GLN A 157 -7.63 7.02 14.96
N GLU A 158 -7.95 5.97 15.72
CA GLU A 158 -8.18 6.11 17.16
C GLU A 158 -6.92 6.62 17.87
N GLN A 159 -7.09 7.56 18.77
CA GLN A 159 -6.01 8.00 19.63
C GLN A 159 -5.57 6.85 20.55
N GLN A 160 -4.27 6.56 20.57
CA GLN A 160 -3.73 5.47 21.42
C GLN A 160 -3.51 5.88 22.88
N LYS A 161 -3.68 7.17 23.22
CA LYS A 161 -3.40 7.74 24.55
C LYS A 161 -4.59 8.56 25.02
N GLY A 162 -4.78 8.63 26.35
CA GLY A 162 -5.78 9.49 26.96
C GLY A 162 -5.57 10.97 26.61
N VAL A 163 -6.65 11.71 26.51
CA VAL A 163 -6.67 13.14 26.17
C VAL A 163 -6.71 13.96 27.46
N LEU A 164 -5.88 14.99 27.53
CA LEU A 164 -5.81 15.93 28.66
C LEU A 164 -6.36 17.29 28.23
N ASP A 165 -7.28 17.84 28.99
CA ASP A 165 -7.64 19.24 28.90
C ASP A 165 -6.79 20.00 29.95
N ILE A 166 -5.92 20.91 29.49
CA ILE A 166 -4.95 21.61 30.33
C ILE A 166 -5.32 23.10 30.40
N GLY A 167 -5.46 23.61 31.61
CA GLY A 167 -5.69 25.03 31.88
C GLY A 167 -4.44 25.88 31.64
N GLN A 168 -4.61 27.21 31.57
CA GLN A 168 -3.50 28.16 31.36
C GLN A 168 -2.43 28.12 32.46
N ASP A 169 -2.80 27.63 33.64
CA ASP A 169 -1.95 27.45 34.83
C ASP A 169 -1.31 26.04 34.90
N ASN A 170 -1.36 25.28 33.82
CA ASN A 170 -0.92 23.88 33.69
C ASN A 170 -1.70 22.89 34.58
N THR A 171 -2.84 23.27 35.15
CA THR A 171 -3.72 22.29 35.80
C THR A 171 -4.39 21.39 34.78
N VAL A 172 -4.48 20.09 35.10
CA VAL A 172 -5.27 19.15 34.31
C VAL A 172 -6.73 19.32 34.72
N GLN A 173 -7.51 19.97 33.86
CA GLN A 173 -8.94 20.22 34.09
C GLN A 173 -9.81 19.01 33.83
N ALA A 174 -9.42 18.17 32.82
CA ALA A 174 -10.06 16.90 32.57
C ALA A 174 -9.04 15.88 32.03
N PHE A 175 -9.21 14.65 32.45
CA PHE A 175 -8.57 13.48 31.83
C PHE A 175 -9.67 12.62 31.25
N ARG A 176 -9.58 12.35 29.95
CA ARG A 176 -10.52 11.47 29.25
C ARG A 176 -9.77 10.27 28.68
N GLU A 177 -10.26 9.08 28.95
CA GLU A 177 -9.83 7.91 28.20
C GLU A 177 -10.20 8.10 26.72
N LYS A 178 -9.41 7.53 25.83
CA LYS A 178 -9.57 7.61 24.37
C LYS A 178 -11.00 7.25 23.94
N SER A 179 -11.53 8.02 23.00
CA SER A 179 -12.79 7.72 22.30
C SER A 179 -12.61 7.83 20.79
N ILE A 180 -13.50 7.17 20.04
CA ILE A 180 -13.53 7.26 18.56
C ILE A 180 -13.68 8.72 18.09
N ASN A 181 -14.34 9.57 18.86
CA ASN A 181 -14.54 10.99 18.53
C ASN A 181 -13.28 11.85 18.71
N ASP A 182 -12.27 11.36 19.40
CA ASP A 182 -10.97 12.03 19.58
C ASP A 182 -9.95 11.63 18.49
N GLY A 183 -10.35 10.80 17.53
CA GLY A 183 -9.50 10.29 16.44
C GLY A 183 -9.19 11.37 15.39
N ALA A 184 -7.95 11.40 14.95
CA ALA A 184 -7.57 12.20 13.77
C ALA A 184 -8.02 11.51 12.49
N ILE A 185 -8.53 12.27 11.53
CA ILE A 185 -8.75 11.79 10.18
C ILE A 185 -7.40 11.82 9.47
N ILE A 186 -6.94 10.67 9.01
CA ILE A 186 -5.64 10.51 8.37
C ILE A 186 -5.77 9.91 6.96
N ASN A 187 -4.72 10.10 6.14
CA ASN A 187 -4.58 9.48 4.84
C ASN A 187 -4.23 7.99 5.01
N ALA A 188 -5.11 7.11 4.53
CA ALA A 188 -4.92 5.66 4.54
C ALA A 188 -3.99 5.13 3.43
N GLY A 189 -3.60 5.99 2.48
CA GLY A 189 -2.67 5.62 1.42
C GLY A 189 -3.29 5.00 0.17
N TYR A 190 -4.58 4.74 0.14
CA TYR A 190 -5.29 4.26 -1.06
C TYR A 190 -5.81 5.45 -1.86
N MET A 191 -5.27 5.67 -3.05
CA MET A 191 -5.54 6.86 -3.85
C MET A 191 -5.94 6.51 -5.29
N VAL A 192 -6.74 7.38 -5.90
CA VAL A 192 -7.00 7.41 -7.36
C VAL A 192 -6.55 8.77 -7.87
N LEU A 193 -5.73 8.78 -8.91
CA LEU A 193 -5.01 9.94 -9.39
C LEU A 193 -5.15 10.07 -10.90
N GLU A 194 -5.38 11.30 -11.36
CA GLU A 194 -5.29 11.64 -12.78
C GLU A 194 -3.83 11.93 -13.18
N PRO A 195 -3.45 11.73 -14.46
CA PRO A 195 -2.06 11.91 -14.90
C PRO A 195 -1.53 13.34 -14.71
N GLU A 196 -2.38 14.34 -14.63
CA GLU A 196 -2.00 15.74 -14.37
C GLU A 196 -1.31 15.93 -13.01
N VAL A 197 -1.46 14.99 -12.07
CA VAL A 197 -0.74 15.06 -10.79
C VAL A 197 0.80 14.99 -10.99
N PHE A 198 1.29 14.43 -12.10
CA PHE A 198 2.71 14.43 -12.42
C PHE A 198 3.30 15.84 -12.58
N ASP A 199 2.48 16.84 -12.94
CA ASP A 199 2.91 18.22 -13.10
C ASP A 199 3.21 18.91 -11.76
N THR A 200 2.68 18.36 -10.65
CA THR A 200 2.96 18.84 -9.29
C THR A 200 4.27 18.30 -8.71
N ILE A 201 4.93 17.37 -9.42
CA ILE A 201 6.14 16.69 -8.95
C ILE A 201 7.36 17.25 -9.67
N SER A 202 8.20 18.01 -8.96
CA SER A 202 9.37 18.68 -9.50
C SER A 202 10.57 17.75 -9.75
N GLY A 203 10.73 16.68 -8.96
CA GLY A 203 11.86 15.76 -9.09
C GLY A 203 11.95 14.75 -7.95
N ASP A 204 13.13 14.14 -7.83
CA ASP A 204 13.40 13.03 -6.90
C ASP A 204 13.21 13.37 -5.42
N ASP A 205 13.48 14.61 -5.02
CA ASP A 205 13.36 15.07 -3.64
C ASP A 205 11.94 15.48 -3.26
N THR A 206 10.97 15.34 -4.18
CA THR A 206 9.57 15.67 -3.91
C THR A 206 8.93 14.64 -3.01
N ILE A 207 8.43 15.07 -1.86
CA ILE A 207 7.57 14.29 -0.97
C ILE A 207 6.13 14.51 -1.41
N PHE A 208 5.45 13.46 -1.91
CA PHE A 208 4.13 13.55 -2.49
C PHE A 208 3.08 14.09 -1.51
N GLU A 209 3.20 13.70 -0.26
CA GLU A 209 2.32 14.08 0.85
C GLU A 209 2.46 15.55 1.28
N GLN A 210 3.50 16.23 0.82
CA GLN A 210 3.77 17.64 1.12
C GLN A 210 3.30 18.55 -0.02
N THR A 211 4.22 18.97 -0.90
CA THR A 211 3.92 19.96 -1.94
C THR A 211 2.80 19.49 -2.88
N PRO A 212 2.84 18.30 -3.49
CA PRO A 212 1.80 17.88 -4.42
C PRO A 212 0.40 17.85 -3.82
N LEU A 213 0.20 17.14 -2.70
CA LEU A 213 -1.13 17.05 -2.09
C LEU A 213 -1.62 18.39 -1.54
N ARG A 214 -0.72 19.24 -1.00
CA ARG A 214 -1.09 20.60 -0.55
C ARG A 214 -1.53 21.49 -1.70
N GLU A 215 -0.83 21.45 -2.82
CA GLU A 215 -1.22 22.22 -4.01
C GLU A 215 -2.56 21.76 -4.57
N LEU A 216 -2.77 20.45 -4.67
CA LEU A 216 -4.06 19.89 -5.12
C LEU A 216 -5.20 20.31 -4.18
N ALA A 217 -4.97 20.27 -2.87
CA ALA A 217 -5.96 20.73 -1.88
C ALA A 217 -6.25 22.23 -2.02
N ALA A 218 -5.21 23.06 -2.14
CA ALA A 218 -5.37 24.51 -2.31
C ALA A 218 -6.12 24.89 -3.60
N LYS A 219 -5.97 24.09 -4.66
CA LYS A 219 -6.66 24.25 -5.94
C LYS A 219 -8.06 23.61 -5.96
N GLY A 220 -8.54 23.01 -4.86
CA GLY A 220 -9.80 22.27 -4.80
C GLY A 220 -9.84 21.02 -5.72
N GLN A 221 -8.67 20.43 -5.97
CA GLN A 221 -8.49 19.26 -6.84
C GLN A 221 -8.21 17.96 -6.06
N LEU A 222 -8.28 17.98 -4.73
CA LEU A 222 -8.13 16.83 -3.85
C LEU A 222 -9.45 16.54 -3.15
N MET A 223 -9.95 15.32 -3.30
CA MET A 223 -11.16 14.82 -2.63
C MET A 223 -10.82 13.73 -1.63
N SER A 224 -11.65 13.59 -0.61
CA SER A 224 -11.52 12.56 0.43
C SER A 224 -12.67 11.56 0.32
N TYR A 225 -12.33 10.27 0.18
CA TYR A 225 -13.25 9.15 0.33
C TYR A 225 -13.16 8.64 1.77
N VAL A 226 -14.17 8.90 2.60
CA VAL A 226 -14.15 8.51 4.02
C VAL A 226 -14.47 7.03 4.16
N HIS A 227 -13.49 6.25 4.60
CA HIS A 227 -13.63 4.83 4.90
C HIS A 227 -13.80 4.62 6.41
N ARG A 228 -14.78 3.81 6.79
CA ARG A 228 -15.13 3.54 8.20
C ARG A 228 -14.87 2.10 8.63
N GLY A 229 -14.29 1.29 7.72
CA GLY A 229 -13.90 -0.10 7.96
C GLY A 229 -12.50 -0.24 8.52
N PHE A 230 -11.90 -1.37 8.26
CA PHE A 230 -10.55 -1.71 8.73
C PHE A 230 -9.46 -1.04 7.89
N TRP A 231 -8.47 -0.52 8.57
CA TRP A 231 -7.19 -0.10 7.97
C TRP A 231 -6.08 -0.27 9.01
N GLN A 232 -4.94 -0.80 8.58
CA GLN A 232 -3.76 -0.93 9.42
C GLN A 232 -2.48 -0.88 8.59
N CYS A 233 -1.54 -0.02 8.96
CA CYS A 233 -0.16 -0.09 8.48
C CYS A 233 0.67 -1.01 9.38
N MET A 234 1.73 -1.59 8.82
CA MET A 234 2.68 -2.45 9.53
C MET A 234 3.98 -1.69 9.78
N ASP A 235 3.96 -0.69 10.66
CA ASP A 235 5.11 0.16 10.96
C ASP A 235 6.00 -0.38 12.08
N THR A 236 5.44 -1.20 12.95
CA THR A 236 6.08 -1.73 14.15
C THR A 236 5.87 -3.25 14.28
N GLU A 237 6.71 -3.91 15.09
CA GLU A 237 6.58 -5.34 15.40
C GLU A 237 5.24 -5.66 16.09
N ARG A 238 4.72 -4.71 16.88
CA ARG A 238 3.39 -4.84 17.50
C ARG A 238 2.29 -4.92 16.45
N GLU A 239 2.34 -4.06 15.44
CA GLU A 239 1.34 -4.03 14.35
C GLU A 239 1.45 -5.28 13.48
N LYS A 240 2.67 -5.75 13.17
CA LYS A 240 2.90 -7.02 12.51
C LYS A 240 2.25 -8.18 13.30
N SER A 241 2.56 -8.29 14.59
CA SER A 241 1.99 -9.34 15.45
C SER A 241 0.46 -9.28 15.53
N MET A 242 -0.13 -8.10 15.46
CA MET A 242 -1.58 -7.93 15.41
C MET A 242 -2.15 -8.46 14.09
N LEU A 243 -1.56 -8.09 12.96
CA LEU A 243 -1.98 -8.57 11.63
C LEU A 243 -1.84 -10.10 11.52
N GLU A 244 -0.73 -10.67 12.01
CA GLU A 244 -0.51 -12.12 12.08
C GLU A 244 -1.62 -12.84 12.87
N LYS A 245 -2.02 -12.31 14.03
CA LYS A 245 -3.09 -12.88 14.83
C LYS A 245 -4.44 -12.83 14.12
N MET A 246 -4.74 -11.74 13.44
CA MET A 246 -5.96 -11.61 12.64
C MET A 246 -5.98 -12.65 11.52
N TRP A 247 -4.89 -12.78 10.79
CA TRP A 247 -4.74 -13.77 9.72
C TRP A 247 -4.90 -15.21 10.24
N ALA A 248 -4.14 -15.57 11.26
CA ALA A 248 -4.18 -16.91 11.85
C ALA A 248 -5.54 -17.30 12.43
N SER A 249 -6.35 -16.33 12.84
CA SER A 249 -7.71 -16.56 13.33
C SER A 249 -8.77 -16.69 12.22
N GLY A 250 -8.40 -16.53 10.94
CA GLY A 250 -9.32 -16.50 9.81
C GLY A 250 -10.28 -15.30 9.83
N ARG A 251 -9.92 -14.23 10.51
CA ARG A 251 -10.72 -13.00 10.66
C ARG A 251 -9.95 -11.76 10.25
N ALA A 252 -9.15 -11.87 9.18
CA ALA A 252 -8.44 -10.75 8.59
C ALA A 252 -9.41 -9.91 7.75
N PRO A 253 -9.78 -8.69 8.17
CA PRO A 253 -10.80 -7.91 7.46
C PRO A 253 -10.41 -7.55 6.03
N TRP A 254 -9.11 -7.40 5.76
CA TRP A 254 -8.59 -7.12 4.42
C TRP A 254 -8.59 -8.34 3.48
N GLU A 255 -8.89 -9.55 3.98
CA GLU A 255 -9.00 -10.76 3.17
C GLU A 255 -10.35 -10.80 2.42
N VAL A 256 -10.64 -9.72 1.68
CA VAL A 256 -11.92 -9.53 0.97
C VAL A 256 -12.19 -10.59 -0.10
N TRP A 257 -11.15 -11.24 -0.61
CA TRP A 257 -11.24 -12.26 -1.66
C TRP A 257 -11.73 -13.64 -1.17
N ASN A 258 -11.77 -13.88 0.14
CA ASN A 258 -12.28 -15.11 0.76
C ASN A 258 -13.59 -14.87 1.55
N GLN A 259 -14.11 -13.65 1.58
CA GLN A 259 -15.40 -13.35 2.22
C GLN A 259 -16.53 -13.75 1.26
N GLN A 260 -17.09 -14.96 1.47
CA GLN A 260 -18.35 -15.42 0.84
C GLN A 260 -19.55 -15.09 1.70
#